data_3e48de519277d1752e32a5c571d764e6
#
_entry.id   3e48de519277d1752e32a5c571d764e6
#
_cell.length_a   1.000
_cell.length_b   1.000
_cell.length_c   1.000
_cell.angle_alpha   90.00
_cell.angle_beta   90.00
_cell.angle_gamma   90.00
#
_symmetry.space_group_name_H-M   'P 1'
#
loop_
_entity.id
_entity.type
_entity.pdbx_description
1 polymer ?
#
loop_
_entity_poly.entity_id
_entity_poly.type
_entity_poly.pdbx_seq_one_letter_code
_entity_poly.pdbx_strand_id
1 'polypeptide(L)' 'MISYEPFWDYLDWHEISTYTLINKHHISSSTINRLRHNLPISTATIDKLCKIFDCPVDDIIMYVKNEQGA' A
#
# COMPACT_ATOMS: atom_id res chain seq x y z
N MET A 1 12.89 -2.43 -7.41
CA MET A 1 11.82 -3.21 -6.74
C MET A 1 10.67 -2.30 -6.38
N ILE A 2 9.49 -2.84 -6.32
CA ILE A 2 8.32 -2.08 -5.89
C ILE A 2 8.33 -1.96 -4.37
N SER A 3 8.05 -0.76 -3.88
CA SER A 3 7.94 -0.48 -2.46
C SER A 3 6.57 0.14 -2.19
N TYR A 4 5.99 -0.21 -1.06
CA TYR A 4 4.74 0.38 -0.60
C TYR A 4 4.98 1.43 0.49
N GLU A 5 6.18 1.98 0.55
CA GLU A 5 6.51 3.03 1.50
C GLU A 5 5.56 4.23 1.41
N PRO A 6 5.18 4.70 0.20
CA PRO A 6 4.20 5.79 0.12
C PRO A 6 2.87 5.45 0.79
N PHE A 7 2.41 4.20 0.67
CA PHE A 7 1.18 3.74 1.32
C PHE A 7 1.30 3.89 2.85
N TRP A 8 2.41 3.41 3.43
CA TRP A 8 2.60 3.48 4.87
C TRP A 8 2.77 4.92 5.36
N ASP A 9 3.47 5.75 4.60
CA ASP A 9 3.59 7.17 4.89
C ASP A 9 2.23 7.86 4.86
N TYR A 10 1.38 7.48 3.90
CA TYR A 10 0.04 8.03 3.80
C TYR A 10 -0.79 7.69 5.04
N LEU A 11 -0.74 6.44 5.47
CA LEU A 11 -1.46 6.00 6.69
C LEU A 11 -0.99 6.78 7.91
N ASP A 12 0.32 6.92 8.03
CA ASP A 12 0.92 7.61 9.16
C ASP A 12 0.54 9.09 9.16
N TRP A 13 0.67 9.72 8.00
CA TRP A 13 0.35 11.13 7.84
C TRP A 13 -1.11 11.45 8.15
N HIS A 14 -2.02 10.58 7.73
CA HIS A 14 -3.46 10.77 7.92
C HIS A 14 -4.00 10.06 9.17
N GLU A 15 -3.12 9.48 9.98
CA GLU A 15 -3.49 8.78 11.20
C GLU A 15 -4.53 7.68 10.96
N ILE A 16 -4.34 6.92 9.88
CA ILE A 16 -5.21 5.81 9.52
C ILE A 16 -4.56 4.51 9.99
N SER A 17 -5.29 3.71 10.77
CA SER A 17 -4.78 2.41 11.23
C SER A 17 -5.12 1.30 10.24
N THR A 18 -4.32 0.23 10.27
CA THR A 18 -4.64 -0.97 9.48
C THR A 18 -5.94 -1.60 9.95
N TYR A 19 -6.27 -1.46 11.24
CA TYR A 19 -7.54 -1.91 11.78
C TYR A 19 -8.72 -1.26 11.04
N THR A 20 -8.63 0.03 10.78
CA THR A 20 -9.67 0.75 10.03
C THR A 20 -9.81 0.20 8.62
N LEU A 21 -8.68 -0.06 7.95
CA LEU A 21 -8.71 -0.62 6.60
C LEU A 21 -9.36 -1.99 6.57
N ILE A 22 -9.07 -2.83 7.53
CA ILE A 22 -9.63 -4.19 7.60
C ILE A 22 -11.12 -4.14 7.91
N ASN A 23 -11.52 -3.37 8.90
CA ASN A 23 -12.90 -3.40 9.42
C ASN A 23 -13.86 -2.49 8.67
N LYS A 24 -13.39 -1.34 8.23
CA LYS A 24 -14.26 -0.37 7.55
C LYS A 24 -14.24 -0.55 6.04
N HIS A 25 -13.09 -0.85 5.47
CA HIS A 25 -12.91 -0.91 4.03
C HIS A 25 -12.75 -2.33 3.50
N HIS A 26 -12.81 -3.32 4.39
CA HIS A 26 -12.75 -4.74 4.02
C HIS A 26 -11.47 -5.15 3.28
N ILE A 27 -10.36 -4.51 3.62
CA ILE A 27 -9.06 -4.93 3.13
C ILE A 27 -8.64 -6.14 3.97
N SER A 28 -8.25 -7.24 3.31
CA SER A 28 -7.89 -8.46 4.06
C SER A 28 -6.56 -8.26 4.80
N SER A 29 -6.43 -8.98 5.91
CA SER A 29 -5.16 -8.98 6.66
C SER A 29 -4.02 -9.55 5.82
N SER A 30 -4.32 -10.46 4.90
CA SER A 30 -3.35 -11.00 3.96
C SER A 30 -2.79 -9.89 3.05
N THR A 31 -3.66 -9.01 2.55
CA THR A 31 -3.24 -7.87 1.74
C THR A 31 -2.36 -6.92 2.55
N ILE A 32 -2.75 -6.64 3.80
CA ILE A 32 -1.94 -5.79 4.68
C ILE A 32 -0.55 -6.39 4.88
N ASN A 33 -0.48 -7.71 5.09
CA ASN A 33 0.80 -8.39 5.25
C ASN A 33 1.68 -8.26 4.00
N ARG A 34 1.08 -8.39 2.82
CA ARG A 34 1.82 -8.22 1.56
C ARG A 34 2.36 -6.80 1.42
N LEU A 35 1.54 -5.81 1.75
CA LEU A 35 1.98 -4.42 1.74
C LEU A 35 3.13 -4.18 2.71
N ARG A 36 3.10 -4.85 3.85
CA ARG A 36 4.14 -4.70 4.88
C ARG A 36 5.48 -5.30 4.44
N HIS A 37 5.44 -6.34 3.61
CA HIS A 37 6.66 -7.04 3.17
C HIS A 37 7.02 -6.77 1.71
N ASN A 38 6.42 -5.78 1.09
CA ASN A 38 6.66 -5.43 -0.32
C ASN A 38 6.43 -6.61 -1.27
N LEU A 39 5.43 -7.44 -0.95
CA LEU A 39 5.06 -8.56 -1.81
C LEU A 39 4.08 -8.10 -2.89
N PRO A 40 3.98 -8.84 -4.01
CA PRO A 40 3.08 -8.43 -5.09
C PRO A 40 1.62 -8.38 -4.65
N ILE A 41 0.92 -7.35 -5.12
CA ILE A 41 -0.54 -7.25 -4.99
C ILE A 41 -1.11 -7.00 -6.38
N SER A 42 -2.40 -7.28 -6.55
CA SER A 42 -3.03 -7.07 -7.85
C SER A 42 -3.30 -5.59 -8.10
N THR A 43 -3.41 -5.23 -9.38
CA THR A 43 -3.81 -3.88 -9.75
C THR A 43 -5.22 -3.56 -9.29
N ALA A 44 -6.08 -4.58 -9.15
CA ALA A 44 -7.42 -4.39 -8.59
C ALA A 44 -7.35 -3.94 -7.13
N THR A 45 -6.39 -4.46 -6.37
CA THR A 45 -6.16 -4.04 -4.99
C THR A 45 -5.64 -2.59 -4.95
N ILE A 46 -4.72 -2.25 -5.84
CA ILE A 46 -4.22 -0.87 -5.95
C ILE A 46 -5.36 0.08 -6.29
N ASP A 47 -6.21 -0.30 -7.23
CA ASP A 47 -7.37 0.49 -7.62
C ASP A 47 -8.29 0.75 -6.41
N LYS A 48 -8.54 -0.29 -5.63
CA LYS A 48 -9.35 -0.17 -4.42
C LYS A 48 -8.74 0.79 -3.40
N LEU A 49 -7.44 0.69 -3.18
CA LEU A 49 -6.75 1.60 -2.24
C LEU A 49 -6.81 3.05 -2.72
N CYS A 50 -6.61 3.26 -4.02
CA CYS A 50 -6.71 4.61 -4.58
C CYS A 50 -8.11 5.18 -4.41
N LYS A 51 -9.15 4.37 -4.55
CA LYS A 51 -10.53 4.79 -4.33
C LYS A 51 -10.79 5.13 -2.87
N ILE A 52 -10.29 4.31 -1.96
CA ILE A 52 -10.47 4.53 -0.52
C ILE A 52 -9.87 5.86 -0.10
N PHE A 53 -8.66 6.14 -0.56
CA PHE A 53 -7.93 7.35 -0.18
C PHE A 53 -8.16 8.53 -1.11
N ASP A 54 -8.84 8.31 -2.23
CA ASP A 54 -9.01 9.32 -3.29
C ASP A 54 -7.66 9.91 -3.68
N CYS A 55 -6.73 9.04 -4.04
CA CYS A 55 -5.35 9.42 -4.33
C CYS A 55 -4.86 8.74 -5.61
N PRO A 56 -3.81 9.28 -6.23
CA PRO A 56 -3.19 8.63 -7.38
C PRO A 56 -2.33 7.45 -6.95
N VAL A 57 -1.91 6.63 -7.91
CA VAL A 57 -1.08 5.44 -7.69
C VAL A 57 0.22 5.78 -6.97
N ASP A 58 0.78 6.95 -7.24
CA ASP A 58 2.05 7.38 -6.65
C ASP A 58 2.01 7.47 -5.12
N ASP A 59 0.81 7.60 -4.56
CA ASP A 59 0.64 7.66 -3.11
C ASP A 59 0.53 6.27 -2.49
N ILE A 60 0.55 5.24 -3.31
CA ILE A 60 0.45 3.84 -2.85
C ILE A 60 1.77 3.11 -3.08
N ILE A 61 2.34 3.22 -4.28
CA ILE A 61 3.54 2.46 -4.67
C ILE A 61 4.59 3.37 -5.26
N MET A 62 5.83 2.89 -5.20
CA MET A 62 6.94 3.53 -5.90
C MET A 62 7.92 2.47 -6.36
N TYR A 63 8.72 2.79 -7.34
CA TYR A 63 9.82 1.93 -7.75
C TYR A 63 11.10 2.39 -7.06
N VAL A 64 11.78 1.46 -6.42
CA VAL A 64 13.07 1.73 -5.78
C VAL A 64 14.13 1.00 -6.58
N LYS A 65 15.10 1.75 -7.07
CA LYS A 65 16.20 1.16 -7.80
C LYS A 65 17.05 0.31 -6.87
N ASN A 66 17.21 -0.96 -7.24
CA ASN A 66 18.06 -1.86 -6.48
C ASN A 66 19.49 -1.75 -6.98
N GLU A 67 20.35 -1.14 -6.21
CA GLU A 67 21.75 -0.96 -6.58
C GLU A 67 22.63 -2.10 -6.14
N GLN A 68 22.11 -2.99 -5.31
CA GLN A 68 22.92 -4.05 -4.75
C GLN A 68 23.14 -5.21 -5.68
N GLY A 69 22.37 -5.41 -6.62
CA GLY A 69 22.53 -6.52 -7.52
C GLY A 69 23.36 -6.21 -8.74
N ALA A 70 23.86 -5.04 -8.76
CA ALA A 70 24.60 -4.60 -9.95
C ALA A 70 25.81 -5.47 -10.25
#